data_055906c98a4b3e0fafafb4203c9739f5
#
_entry.id   055906c98a4b3e0fafafb4203c9739f5
#
_cell.length_a   1.000
_cell.length_b   1.000
_cell.length_c   1.000
_cell.angle_alpha   90.00
_cell.angle_beta   90.00
_cell.angle_gamma   90.00
#
_symmetry.space_group_name_H-M   'P 1'
#
loop_
_entity.id
_entity.type
_entity.pdbx_description
1 polymer ?
#
loop_
_entity_poly.entity_id
_entity_poly.type
_entity_poly.pdbx_seq_one_letter_code
_entity_poly.pdbx_strand_id
1 'polypeptide(L)'
;MKYFKDALNTKDFVITSEIFLKPETDANSIKIQADVLRDYVDAILLTDNQSGQLHMSSLVAGVLLLDAKIDPIIQLSCRNRNRISLLGDLLGCAALGMTNLSLIRGDRVPDEFQPRPKAIIDITATELIRMANKMKVDDRIKSVENFLLGGVVTPHGPKPGW
;
A
#
# COMPACT_ATOMS: atom_id res chain seq x y z
N MET A 1 -0.07 -9.36 -17.59
CA MET A 1 -0.58 -8.85 -16.29
C MET A 1 -1.75 -7.92 -16.60
N LYS A 2 -2.84 -8.01 -15.85
CA LYS A 2 -3.91 -7.01 -15.87
C LYS A 2 -3.47 -5.84 -15.02
N TYR A 3 -3.67 -4.60 -15.45
CA TYR A 3 -3.35 -3.42 -14.65
C TYR A 3 -4.60 -2.86 -14.00
N PHE A 4 -4.53 -2.56 -12.72
CA PHE A 4 -5.64 -2.02 -11.92
C PHE A 4 -6.16 -0.70 -12.50
N LYS A 5 -5.24 0.17 -12.94
CA LYS A 5 -5.57 1.45 -13.56
C LYS A 5 -6.39 1.27 -14.85
N ASP A 6 -6.08 0.26 -15.64
CA ASP A 6 -6.84 -0.05 -16.85
C ASP A 6 -8.24 -0.56 -16.50
N ALA A 7 -8.33 -1.43 -15.48
CA ALA A 7 -9.63 -1.91 -15.01
C ALA A 7 -10.54 -0.76 -14.54
N LEU A 8 -9.99 0.20 -13.79
CA LEU A 8 -10.74 1.39 -13.34
C LEU A 8 -11.26 2.26 -14.49
N ASN A 9 -10.58 2.27 -15.64
CA ASN A 9 -10.96 3.09 -16.80
C ASN A 9 -11.88 2.36 -17.78
N THR A 10 -11.95 1.03 -17.74
CA THR A 10 -12.59 0.25 -18.81
C THR A 10 -13.73 -0.66 -18.33
N LYS A 11 -13.82 -0.91 -17.02
CA LYS A 11 -14.82 -1.80 -16.45
C LYS A 11 -15.90 -1.01 -15.70
N ASP A 12 -17.15 -1.47 -15.81
CA ASP A 12 -18.27 -0.95 -15.02
C ASP A 12 -18.16 -1.35 -13.55
N PHE A 13 -17.49 -2.47 -13.26
CA PHE A 13 -17.30 -3.00 -11.92
C PHE A 13 -15.88 -3.57 -11.76
N VAL A 14 -15.17 -3.12 -10.72
CA VAL A 14 -13.80 -3.53 -10.41
C VAL A 14 -13.77 -4.29 -9.10
N ILE A 15 -13.08 -5.42 -9.09
CA ILE A 15 -12.95 -6.28 -7.91
C ILE A 15 -11.51 -6.21 -7.42
N THR A 16 -11.33 -5.85 -6.16
CA THR A 16 -10.05 -5.99 -5.46
C THR A 16 -10.19 -6.92 -4.28
N SER A 17 -9.14 -7.64 -3.96
CA SER A 17 -9.03 -8.43 -2.74
C SER A 17 -7.87 -7.92 -1.90
N GLU A 18 -7.83 -8.35 -0.65
CA GLU A 18 -6.73 -8.10 0.28
C GLU A 18 -6.06 -9.42 0.63
N ILE A 19 -4.72 -9.43 0.66
CA ILE A 19 -3.96 -10.48 1.33
C ILE A 19 -3.57 -9.95 2.70
N PHE A 20 -4.11 -10.58 3.73
CA PHE A 20 -3.77 -10.26 5.11
C PHE A 20 -2.42 -10.87 5.46
N LEU A 21 -1.42 -10.00 5.57
CA LEU A 21 -0.07 -10.39 5.95
C LEU A 21 0.01 -10.68 7.45
N LYS A 22 0.53 -11.84 7.81
CA LYS A 22 0.72 -12.30 9.19
C LYS A 22 2.22 -12.51 9.47
N PRO A 23 2.63 -12.64 10.75
CA PRO A 23 4.03 -12.90 11.08
C PRO A 23 4.62 -14.13 10.38
N GLU A 24 3.80 -15.18 10.20
CA GLU A 24 4.17 -16.44 9.56
C GLU A 24 4.06 -16.44 8.03
N THR A 25 3.56 -15.36 7.42
CA THR A 25 3.43 -15.27 5.96
C THR A 25 4.80 -15.27 5.29
N ASP A 26 5.00 -16.20 4.38
CA ASP A 26 6.22 -16.34 3.57
C ASP A 26 5.93 -16.17 2.06
N ALA A 27 6.96 -16.26 1.24
CA ALA A 27 6.82 -16.11 -0.21
C ALA A 27 5.90 -17.18 -0.84
N ASN A 28 5.90 -18.39 -0.31
CA ASN A 28 5.05 -19.47 -0.81
C ASN A 28 3.58 -19.22 -0.46
N SER A 29 3.29 -18.75 0.75
CA SER A 29 1.95 -18.34 1.19
C SER A 29 1.37 -17.24 0.29
N ILE A 30 2.17 -16.23 -0.08
CA ILE A 30 1.76 -15.17 -1.01
C ILE A 30 1.43 -15.75 -2.38
N LYS A 31 2.28 -16.63 -2.90
CA LYS A 31 2.09 -17.26 -4.21
C LYS A 31 0.80 -18.09 -4.26
N ILE A 32 0.55 -18.91 -3.26
CA ILE A 32 -0.67 -19.74 -3.17
C ILE A 32 -1.92 -18.85 -3.16
N GLN A 33 -1.95 -17.80 -2.32
CA GLN A 33 -3.08 -16.88 -2.26
C GLN A 33 -3.25 -16.11 -3.58
N ALA A 34 -2.15 -15.68 -4.21
CA ALA A 34 -2.15 -15.01 -5.51
C ALA A 34 -2.75 -15.91 -6.60
N ASP A 35 -2.37 -17.19 -6.63
CA ASP A 35 -2.86 -18.15 -7.63
C ASP A 35 -4.38 -18.40 -7.48
N VAL A 36 -4.89 -18.46 -6.25
CA VAL A 36 -6.33 -18.60 -5.96
C VAL A 36 -7.12 -17.36 -6.42
N LEU A 37 -6.57 -16.15 -6.24
CA LEU A 37 -7.26 -14.88 -6.49
C LEU A 37 -7.14 -14.39 -7.93
N ARG A 38 -6.10 -14.78 -8.65
CA ARG A 38 -5.67 -14.27 -9.96
C ARG A 38 -6.79 -14.06 -10.97
N ASP A 39 -7.70 -15.02 -11.09
CA ASP A 39 -8.74 -14.99 -12.11
C ASP A 39 -9.99 -14.21 -11.68
N TYR A 40 -10.10 -13.88 -10.41
CA TYR A 40 -11.29 -13.27 -9.82
C TYR A 40 -11.14 -11.79 -9.50
N VAL A 41 -9.91 -11.26 -9.45
CA VAL A 41 -9.66 -9.88 -9.04
C VAL A 41 -8.90 -9.08 -10.10
N ASP A 42 -9.01 -7.77 -10.02
CA ASP A 42 -8.29 -6.82 -10.87
C ASP A 42 -6.99 -6.34 -10.22
N ALA A 43 -6.92 -6.34 -8.90
CA ALA A 43 -5.73 -6.05 -8.12
C ALA A 43 -5.80 -6.65 -6.71
N ILE A 44 -4.66 -6.77 -6.04
CA ILE A 44 -4.57 -7.23 -4.65
C ILE A 44 -3.95 -6.15 -3.77
N LEU A 45 -4.67 -5.77 -2.71
CA LEU A 45 -4.18 -4.87 -1.67
C LEU A 45 -3.28 -5.65 -0.70
N LEU A 46 -2.13 -5.06 -0.41
CA LEU A 46 -1.19 -5.52 0.61
C LEU A 46 -1.14 -4.50 1.74
N THR A 47 -1.61 -4.88 2.91
CA THR A 47 -1.70 -4.01 4.08
C THR A 47 -0.34 -3.73 4.71
N ASP A 48 -0.22 -2.60 5.40
CA ASP A 48 0.99 -2.17 6.07
C ASP A 48 0.79 -2.14 7.58
N ASN A 49 1.20 -3.21 8.26
CA ASN A 49 1.04 -3.42 9.70
C ASN A 49 -0.42 -3.25 10.18
N GLN A 50 -1.34 -3.92 9.50
CA GLN A 50 -2.76 -3.92 9.85
C GLN A 50 -2.96 -4.28 11.32
N SER A 51 -3.82 -3.53 12.01
CA SER A 51 -4.03 -3.62 13.45
C SER A 51 -2.75 -3.46 14.28
N GLY A 52 -1.71 -2.83 13.70
CA GLY A 52 -0.41 -2.63 14.36
C GLY A 52 0.41 -3.91 14.56
N GLN A 53 0.07 -5.00 13.87
CA GLN A 53 0.75 -6.27 14.01
C GLN A 53 2.01 -6.35 13.13
N LEU A 54 2.96 -7.17 13.57
CA LEU A 54 4.19 -7.46 12.82
C LEU A 54 3.89 -8.38 11.64
N HIS A 55 4.42 -8.05 10.47
CA HIS A 55 4.46 -8.93 9.30
C HIS A 55 5.54 -8.47 8.32
N MET A 56 5.75 -9.21 7.22
CA MET A 56 6.69 -8.79 6.18
C MET A 56 6.27 -7.45 5.57
N SER A 57 7.24 -6.70 5.02
CA SER A 57 6.97 -5.43 4.32
C SER A 57 5.98 -5.62 3.16
N SER A 58 4.99 -4.73 3.06
CA SER A 58 4.06 -4.68 1.92
C SER A 58 4.78 -4.52 0.57
N LEU A 59 5.94 -3.82 0.55
CA LEU A 59 6.76 -3.69 -0.66
C LEU A 59 7.34 -5.04 -1.09
N VAL A 60 7.86 -5.83 -0.14
CA VAL A 60 8.40 -7.17 -0.43
C VAL A 60 7.30 -8.09 -0.95
N ALA A 61 6.14 -8.11 -0.28
CA ALA A 61 4.99 -8.87 -0.75
C ALA A 61 4.51 -8.39 -2.13
N GLY A 62 4.61 -7.08 -2.42
CA GLY A 62 4.31 -6.51 -3.73
C GLY A 62 5.20 -7.04 -4.86
N VAL A 63 6.50 -7.20 -4.61
CA VAL A 63 7.42 -7.85 -5.57
C VAL A 63 6.97 -9.28 -5.87
N LEU A 64 6.57 -10.05 -4.84
CA LEU A 64 6.09 -11.42 -5.03
C LEU A 64 4.79 -11.48 -5.85
N LEU A 65 3.89 -10.49 -5.69
CA LEU A 65 2.70 -10.37 -6.54
C LEU A 65 3.04 -10.02 -8.00
N LEU A 66 3.99 -9.11 -8.21
CA LEU A 66 4.47 -8.78 -9.57
C LEU A 66 5.06 -10.01 -10.26
N ASP A 67 5.85 -10.81 -9.56
CA ASP A 67 6.38 -12.08 -10.09
C ASP A 67 5.24 -13.06 -10.42
N ALA A 68 4.18 -13.06 -9.63
CA ALA A 68 2.96 -13.81 -9.90
C ALA A 68 2.08 -13.18 -10.99
N LYS A 69 2.48 -12.06 -11.62
CA LYS A 69 1.74 -11.34 -12.69
C LYS A 69 0.41 -10.75 -12.21
N ILE A 70 0.34 -10.33 -10.96
CA ILE A 70 -0.78 -9.61 -10.37
C ILE A 70 -0.33 -8.20 -10.03
N ASP A 71 -1.17 -7.20 -10.35
CA ASP A 71 -0.89 -5.80 -10.07
C ASP A 71 -1.18 -5.50 -8.59
N PRO A 72 -0.18 -5.14 -7.77
CA PRO A 72 -0.37 -4.89 -6.37
C PRO A 72 -0.90 -3.48 -6.10
N ILE A 73 -1.71 -3.34 -5.05
CA ILE A 73 -1.98 -2.06 -4.39
C ILE A 73 -1.17 -2.04 -3.10
N ILE A 74 -0.15 -1.20 -3.05
CA ILE A 74 0.74 -1.12 -1.88
C ILE A 74 0.18 -0.12 -0.87
N GLN A 75 -0.11 -0.59 0.33
CA GLN A 75 -0.44 0.31 1.42
C GLN A 75 0.84 0.77 2.13
N LEU A 76 0.94 2.08 2.35
CA LEU A 76 2.02 2.71 3.12
C LEU A 76 1.44 3.54 4.26
N SER A 77 1.87 3.25 5.48
CA SER A 77 1.41 3.93 6.68
C SER A 77 2.44 4.95 7.20
N CYS A 78 1.95 6.10 7.63
CA CYS A 78 2.78 7.17 8.22
C CYS A 78 3.24 6.84 9.64
N ARG A 79 2.62 5.83 10.29
CA ARG A 79 2.80 5.61 11.72
C ARG A 79 4.21 5.21 12.13
N ASN A 80 4.84 4.35 11.35
CA ASN A 80 6.10 3.70 11.74
C ASN A 80 7.31 4.27 10.98
N ARG A 81 7.11 5.31 10.16
CA ARG A 81 8.14 5.87 9.27
C ARG A 81 8.16 7.39 9.33
N ASN A 82 9.34 7.98 9.23
CA ASN A 82 9.47 9.41 8.95
C ASN A 82 9.32 9.68 7.44
N ARG A 83 9.21 10.95 7.07
CA ARG A 83 9.03 11.38 5.68
C ARG A 83 10.14 10.92 4.74
N ILE A 84 11.38 10.85 5.19
CA ILE A 84 12.50 10.40 4.34
C ILE A 84 12.32 8.92 3.99
N SER A 85 11.98 8.09 4.98
CA SER A 85 11.70 6.67 4.77
C SER A 85 10.51 6.48 3.83
N LEU A 86 9.41 7.21 4.06
CA LEU A 86 8.21 7.14 3.22
C LEU A 86 8.49 7.56 1.76
N LEU A 87 9.27 8.62 1.55
CA LEU A 87 9.67 9.06 0.20
C LEU A 87 10.59 8.04 -0.46
N GLY A 88 11.49 7.41 0.30
CA GLY A 88 12.32 6.31 -0.18
C GLY A 88 11.48 5.10 -0.60
N ASP A 89 10.46 4.74 0.17
CA ASP A 89 9.51 3.67 -0.17
C ASP A 89 8.72 4.01 -1.46
N LEU A 90 8.28 5.25 -1.64
CA LEU A 90 7.61 5.70 -2.87
C LEU A 90 8.55 5.57 -4.09
N LEU A 91 9.82 5.98 -3.96
CA LEU A 91 10.81 5.80 -5.03
C LEU A 91 11.06 4.32 -5.32
N GLY A 92 11.11 3.48 -4.30
CA GLY A 92 11.22 2.02 -4.44
C GLY A 92 10.02 1.43 -5.18
N CYS A 93 8.79 1.84 -4.84
CA CYS A 93 7.58 1.45 -5.55
C CYS A 93 7.66 1.83 -7.04
N ALA A 94 8.05 3.07 -7.34
CA ALA A 94 8.20 3.55 -8.72
C ALA A 94 9.23 2.72 -9.50
N ALA A 95 10.40 2.47 -8.91
CA ALA A 95 11.48 1.71 -9.54
C ALA A 95 11.08 0.25 -9.86
N LEU A 96 10.19 -0.32 -9.06
CA LEU A 96 9.69 -1.69 -9.23
C LEU A 96 8.41 -1.77 -10.08
N GLY A 97 7.86 -0.63 -10.52
CA GLY A 97 6.61 -0.58 -11.28
C GLY A 97 5.35 -0.81 -10.44
N MET A 98 5.43 -0.70 -9.11
CA MET A 98 4.28 -0.74 -8.20
C MET A 98 3.65 0.65 -8.13
N THR A 99 2.68 0.91 -9.00
CA THR A 99 2.14 2.26 -9.20
C THR A 99 0.84 2.55 -8.45
N ASN A 100 0.17 1.53 -7.91
CA ASN A 100 -1.07 1.72 -7.16
C ASN A 100 -0.76 1.79 -5.66
N LEU A 101 -1.05 2.93 -5.05
CA LEU A 101 -0.66 3.21 -3.68
C LEU A 101 -1.85 3.60 -2.82
N SER A 102 -2.01 2.97 -1.67
CA SER A 102 -2.96 3.33 -0.61
C SER A 102 -2.20 3.97 0.55
N LEU A 103 -2.28 5.30 0.68
CA LEU A 103 -1.52 6.07 1.65
C LEU A 103 -2.38 6.34 2.88
N ILE A 104 -1.97 5.82 4.04
CA ILE A 104 -2.79 5.82 5.25
C ILE A 104 -2.03 6.36 6.47
N ARG A 105 -2.77 6.63 7.53
CA ARG A 105 -2.17 6.97 8.82
C ARG A 105 -1.47 5.79 9.47
N GLY A 106 -2.07 4.60 9.40
CA GLY A 106 -1.68 3.38 10.10
C GLY A 106 -2.35 3.21 11.46
N ASP A 107 -2.48 1.97 11.90
CA ASP A 107 -3.17 1.56 13.10
C ASP A 107 -2.29 1.72 14.36
N ARG A 108 -2.94 1.78 15.52
CA ARG A 108 -2.24 1.76 16.80
C ARG A 108 -1.64 0.37 17.05
N VAL A 109 -0.39 0.34 17.49
CA VAL A 109 0.24 -0.91 17.94
C VAL A 109 -0.46 -1.42 19.19
N PRO A 110 -0.79 -2.72 19.27
CA PRO A 110 -1.39 -3.34 20.45
C PRO A 110 -0.56 -3.12 21.71
N ASP A 111 -1.21 -3.02 22.86
CA ASP A 111 -0.54 -2.76 24.14
C ASP A 111 0.34 -3.95 24.58
N GLU A 112 0.02 -5.14 24.09
CA GLU A 112 0.72 -6.39 24.35
C GLU A 112 2.08 -6.48 23.63
N PHE A 113 2.33 -5.66 22.61
CA PHE A 113 3.61 -5.65 21.89
C PHE A 113 4.71 -5.05 22.78
N GLN A 114 5.65 -5.88 23.22
CA GLN A 114 6.71 -5.48 24.14
C GLN A 114 8.12 -5.82 23.59
N PRO A 115 9.11 -4.92 23.73
CA PRO A 115 8.96 -3.54 24.21
C PRO A 115 8.11 -2.70 23.24
N ARG A 116 7.26 -1.82 23.79
CA ARG A 116 6.33 -1.03 22.98
C ARG A 116 7.07 -0.11 22.01
N PRO A 117 6.87 -0.22 20.69
CA PRO A 117 7.50 0.67 19.73
C PRO A 117 6.92 2.08 19.81
N LYS A 118 7.77 3.09 19.62
CA LYS A 118 7.33 4.48 19.53
C LYS A 118 6.72 4.75 18.15
N ALA A 119 5.53 5.34 18.11
CA ALA A 119 4.99 5.89 16.87
C ALA A 119 5.82 7.11 16.45
N ILE A 120 6.22 7.16 15.18
CA ILE A 120 7.00 8.27 14.63
C ILE A 120 6.07 9.39 14.18
N ILE A 121 5.09 9.10 13.33
CA ILE A 121 4.08 10.02 12.77
C ILE A 121 4.67 11.41 12.46
N ASP A 122 5.61 11.47 11.55
CA ASP A 122 6.25 12.71 11.11
C ASP A 122 5.31 13.54 10.19
N ILE A 123 4.47 12.85 9.41
CA ILE A 123 3.47 13.45 8.51
C ILE A 123 2.15 12.71 8.58
N THR A 124 1.09 13.38 8.16
CA THR A 124 -0.24 12.79 8.01
C THR A 124 -0.40 12.09 6.65
N ALA A 125 -1.40 11.22 6.52
CA ALA A 125 -1.73 10.59 5.24
C ALA A 125 -2.02 11.63 4.13
N THR A 126 -2.73 12.71 4.47
CA THR A 126 -3.02 13.80 3.54
C THR A 126 -1.74 14.50 3.06
N GLU A 127 -0.79 14.74 3.96
CA GLU A 127 0.51 15.32 3.61
C GLU A 127 1.32 14.38 2.74
N LEU A 128 1.33 13.08 3.05
CA LEU A 128 2.01 12.07 2.23
C LEU A 128 1.43 12.02 0.80
N ILE A 129 0.09 12.05 0.65
CA ILE A 129 -0.56 12.14 -0.68
C ILE A 129 -0.14 13.42 -1.42
N ARG A 130 -0.11 14.57 -0.73
CA ARG A 130 0.35 15.84 -1.34
C ARG A 130 1.81 15.76 -1.77
N MET A 131 2.69 15.14 -0.97
CA MET A 131 4.10 14.94 -1.31
C MET A 131 4.26 14.00 -2.50
N ALA A 132 3.55 12.88 -2.53
CA ALA A 132 3.55 11.96 -3.66
C ALA A 132 3.07 12.63 -4.96
N ASN A 133 2.03 13.48 -4.88
CA ASN A 133 1.60 14.29 -6.04
C ASN A 133 2.66 15.30 -6.50
N LYS A 134 3.40 15.92 -5.58
CA LYS A 134 4.52 16.81 -5.95
C LYS A 134 5.66 16.05 -6.62
N MET A 135 5.94 14.82 -6.19
CA MET A 135 6.95 13.98 -6.84
C MET A 135 6.60 13.69 -8.30
N LYS A 136 5.31 13.55 -8.64
CA LYS A 136 4.86 13.27 -10.03
C LYS A 136 5.24 14.35 -11.04
N VAL A 137 5.48 15.56 -10.59
CA VAL A 137 5.85 16.72 -11.44
C VAL A 137 7.30 17.17 -11.25
N ASP A 138 8.12 16.40 -10.55
CA ASP A 138 9.55 16.66 -10.35
C ASP A 138 10.35 15.95 -11.45
N ASP A 139 10.89 16.70 -12.41
CA ASP A 139 11.62 16.19 -13.56
C ASP A 139 12.85 15.33 -13.20
N ARG A 140 13.34 15.46 -11.98
CA ARG A 140 14.47 14.64 -11.48
C ARG A 140 14.04 13.22 -11.09
N ILE A 141 12.74 13.01 -10.84
CA ILE A 141 12.18 11.75 -10.35
C ILE A 141 11.39 11.11 -11.47
N LYS A 142 11.97 10.08 -12.07
CA LYS A 142 11.31 9.32 -13.12
C LYS A 142 10.43 8.21 -12.54
N SER A 143 9.45 7.76 -13.33
CA SER A 143 8.56 6.63 -13.02
C SER A 143 7.48 6.87 -11.96
N VAL A 144 7.45 8.04 -11.31
CA VAL A 144 6.40 8.40 -10.33
C VAL A 144 5.17 9.05 -10.96
N GLU A 145 5.26 9.50 -12.21
CA GLU A 145 4.16 10.11 -12.95
C GLU A 145 2.94 9.18 -13.10
N ASN A 146 3.18 7.88 -13.07
CA ASN A 146 2.16 6.84 -13.21
C ASN A 146 1.43 6.48 -11.92
N PHE A 147 1.79 7.07 -10.77
CA PHE A 147 1.14 6.74 -9.50
C PHE A 147 -0.37 6.99 -9.53
N LEU A 148 -1.11 5.96 -9.17
CA LEU A 148 -2.50 6.02 -8.75
C LEU A 148 -2.52 6.10 -7.23
N LEU A 149 -2.93 7.25 -6.69
CA LEU A 149 -2.90 7.53 -5.26
C LEU A 149 -4.29 7.41 -4.65
N GLY A 150 -4.43 6.58 -3.65
CA GLY A 150 -5.64 6.41 -2.85
C GLY A 150 -5.39 6.70 -1.37
N GLY A 151 -6.46 6.90 -0.65
CA GLY A 151 -6.50 7.02 0.80
C GLY A 151 -7.70 6.29 1.37
N VAL A 152 -7.79 6.23 2.70
CA VAL A 152 -8.90 5.58 3.40
C VAL A 152 -9.88 6.63 3.92
N VAL A 153 -11.15 6.40 3.69
CA VAL A 153 -12.28 7.18 4.23
C VAL A 153 -13.13 6.26 5.09
N THR A 154 -13.54 6.75 6.27
CA THR A 154 -14.43 6.03 7.18
C THR A 154 -15.80 6.70 7.20
N PRO A 155 -16.74 6.32 6.30
CA PRO A 155 -18.00 7.04 6.12
C PRO A 155 -18.95 6.91 7.33
N HIS A 156 -18.82 5.83 8.12
CA HIS A 156 -19.68 5.58 9.29
C HIS A 156 -19.25 6.32 10.56
N GLY A 157 -18.15 7.02 10.54
CA GLY A 157 -17.64 7.81 11.67
C GLY A 157 -17.04 9.13 11.17
N PRO A 158 -17.81 9.98 10.46
CA PRO A 158 -17.28 11.20 9.91
C PRO A 158 -16.80 12.13 11.01
N LYS A 159 -15.62 12.70 10.85
CA LYS A 159 -15.14 13.75 11.73
C LYS A 159 -15.84 15.08 11.42
N PRO A 160 -15.97 15.99 12.38
CA PRO A 160 -16.48 17.33 12.11
C PRO A 160 -15.70 17.99 10.96
N GLY A 161 -16.41 18.56 9.98
CA GLY A 161 -15.82 19.21 8.80
C GLY A 161 -15.62 18.33 7.56
N TRP A 162 -16.16 17.13 7.57
CA TRP A 162 -16.19 16.25 6.38
C TRP A 162 -17.30 16.65 5.40
#